data_9e1a6cc422d0cb2e9ef64c17ff7450b2
#
_entry.id   9e1a6cc422d0cb2e9ef64c17ff7450b2
#
_cell.length_a   1.000
_cell.length_b   1.000
_cell.length_c   1.000
_cell.angle_alpha   90.00
_cell.angle_beta   90.00
_cell.angle_gamma   90.00
#
_symmetry.space_group_name_H-M   'P 1'
#
loop_
_entity.id
_entity.type
_entity.pdbx_description
1 polymer ?
#
loop_
_entity_poly.entity_id
_entity_poly.type
_entity_poly.pdbx_seq_one_letter_code
_entity_poly.pdbx_strand_id
1 'polypeptide(L)'
;MTDTSGKNKIVFVPGKNPKPQPQAHRALLWRCLLRGLELVDPAIARTIAAQPASFVLVSWNKLFYGEEKEADEDQPWIEALCHKSGPDAADVREALSWRNKLARFLYLVADHLPFLIPLLPDPAVKSAVVESERYFHDHDGVGAQVREAVKTPLREMLAAGDRILLIGHSMGSIIAYDALWELDHVEHNPARIDLLLTLGSPLGMHYVQDQLLGFRDRDGRRFPCNIRRWVNVAAHGDLTALDPELRGHFGAMLEGGCTGSIEDRYQEVFTYFRNELGLNAHRSYGYLVEAHTARAIAAWWLGADEAACCPADGSALAMPG
;
A
#
# COMPACT_ATOMS: atom_id res chain seq x y z
N MET A 1 28.61 3.19 -25.80
CA MET A 1 27.59 2.20 -25.43
C MET A 1 26.83 2.81 -24.24
N THR A 2 25.66 3.37 -24.48
CA THR A 2 24.77 3.85 -23.41
C THR A 2 24.26 2.61 -22.69
N ASP A 3 24.55 2.55 -21.40
CA ASP A 3 24.00 1.53 -20.50
C ASP A 3 22.46 1.61 -20.56
N THR A 4 21.85 0.66 -21.26
CA THR A 4 20.40 0.56 -21.44
C THR A 4 19.73 -0.26 -20.36
N SER A 5 20.44 -0.51 -19.25
CA SER A 5 19.81 -1.18 -18.12
C SER A 5 18.87 -0.18 -17.42
N GLY A 6 17.57 -0.47 -17.42
CA GLY A 6 16.56 0.34 -16.75
C GLY A 6 16.89 0.60 -15.27
N LYS A 7 16.54 1.79 -14.79
CA LYS A 7 16.80 2.18 -13.39
C LYS A 7 15.72 1.62 -12.48
N ASN A 8 16.08 1.34 -11.22
CA ASN A 8 15.09 1.00 -10.20
C ASN A 8 14.29 2.24 -9.80
N LYS A 9 12.96 2.16 -9.83
CA LYS A 9 12.04 3.22 -9.45
C LYS A 9 11.03 2.72 -8.43
N ILE A 10 10.91 3.42 -7.31
CA ILE A 10 9.90 3.18 -6.28
C ILE A 10 8.87 4.29 -6.39
N VAL A 11 7.67 3.97 -6.84
CA VAL A 11 6.55 4.91 -6.98
C VAL A 11 5.60 4.70 -5.81
N PHE A 12 5.31 5.76 -5.05
CA PHE A 12 4.44 5.70 -3.88
C PHE A 12 3.14 6.46 -4.12
N VAL A 13 2.01 5.77 -3.99
CA VAL A 13 0.65 6.33 -4.07
C VAL A 13 0.06 6.36 -2.66
N PRO A 14 -0.06 7.53 -2.02
CA PRO A 14 -0.52 7.67 -0.64
C PRO A 14 -2.01 7.37 -0.50
N GLY A 15 -2.44 7.08 0.72
CA GLY A 15 -3.85 6.93 1.10
C GLY A 15 -4.59 8.27 1.14
N LYS A 16 -5.88 8.20 1.53
CA LYS A 16 -6.80 9.33 1.63
C LYS A 16 -6.33 10.42 2.61
N ASN A 17 -7.12 11.49 2.70
CA ASN A 17 -6.93 12.73 3.47
C ASN A 17 -5.91 13.70 2.86
N PRO A 18 -6.04 15.01 3.12
CA PRO A 18 -5.03 16.00 2.77
C PRO A 18 -3.65 15.61 3.26
N LYS A 19 -2.63 15.89 2.48
CA LYS A 19 -1.22 15.59 2.76
C LYS A 19 -0.41 16.87 2.82
N PRO A 20 0.77 16.84 3.47
CA PRO A 20 1.72 17.94 3.38
C PRO A 20 2.09 18.25 1.93
N GLN A 21 2.68 19.43 1.73
CA GLN A 21 3.25 19.79 0.42
C GLN A 21 4.13 18.65 -0.13
N PRO A 22 4.12 18.40 -1.45
CA PRO A 22 4.73 17.20 -2.04
C PRO A 22 6.17 16.93 -1.62
N GLN A 23 7.00 17.97 -1.54
CA GLN A 23 8.41 17.83 -1.15
C GLN A 23 8.56 17.42 0.31
N ALA A 24 7.80 18.04 1.21
CA ALA A 24 7.81 17.71 2.64
C ALA A 24 7.26 16.30 2.88
N HIS A 25 6.12 15.97 2.29
CA HIS A 25 5.53 14.64 2.40
C HIS A 25 6.46 13.54 1.86
N ARG A 26 7.09 13.79 0.69
CA ARG A 26 8.08 12.87 0.12
C ARG A 26 9.26 12.65 1.07
N ALA A 27 9.78 13.72 1.69
CA ALA A 27 10.89 13.61 2.62
C ALA A 27 10.55 12.76 3.87
N LEU A 28 9.35 12.94 4.43
CA LEU A 28 8.87 12.16 5.57
C LEU A 28 8.71 10.67 5.22
N LEU A 29 8.09 10.36 4.08
CA LEU A 29 7.93 8.98 3.61
C LEU A 29 9.29 8.33 3.31
N TRP A 30 10.18 9.06 2.65
CA TRP A 30 11.54 8.60 2.35
C TRP A 30 12.33 8.26 3.60
N ARG A 31 12.26 9.12 4.63
CA ARG A 31 12.89 8.86 5.93
C ARG A 31 12.39 7.56 6.56
N CYS A 32 11.07 7.32 6.56
CA CYS A 32 10.48 6.10 7.10
C CYS A 32 10.89 4.86 6.29
N LEU A 33 10.87 4.94 4.97
CA LEU A 33 11.30 3.86 4.09
C LEU A 33 12.77 3.47 4.35
N LEU A 34 13.67 4.44 4.38
CA LEU A 34 15.08 4.19 4.68
C LEU A 34 15.26 3.60 6.09
N ARG A 35 14.50 4.09 7.08
CA ARG A 35 14.54 3.53 8.43
C ARG A 35 14.13 2.07 8.47
N GLY A 36 13.04 1.69 7.79
CA GLY A 36 12.62 0.30 7.67
C GLY A 36 13.69 -0.58 7.02
N LEU A 37 14.29 -0.10 5.95
CA LEU A 37 15.40 -0.80 5.29
C LEU A 37 16.64 -0.93 6.18
N GLU A 38 17.00 0.12 6.95
CA GLU A 38 18.13 0.07 7.90
C GLU A 38 17.95 -1.02 8.96
N LEU A 39 16.72 -1.25 9.40
CA LEU A 39 16.40 -2.28 10.40
C LEU A 39 16.53 -3.70 9.84
N VAL A 40 16.36 -3.88 8.54
CA VAL A 40 16.37 -5.19 7.88
C VAL A 40 17.71 -5.46 7.19
N ASP A 41 18.20 -4.51 6.41
CA ASP A 41 19.46 -4.60 5.65
C ASP A 41 20.10 -3.22 5.50
N PRO A 42 21.05 -2.86 6.40
CA PRO A 42 21.73 -1.56 6.35
C PRO A 42 22.55 -1.32 5.07
N ALA A 43 22.97 -2.38 4.36
CA ALA A 43 23.73 -2.24 3.12
C ALA A 43 22.82 -1.78 1.98
N ILE A 44 21.65 -2.42 1.87
CA ILE A 44 20.62 -2.02 0.90
C ILE A 44 20.09 -0.62 1.21
N ALA A 45 19.86 -0.29 2.49
CA ALA A 45 19.44 1.04 2.89
C ALA A 45 20.39 2.12 2.36
N ARG A 46 21.73 1.93 2.53
CA ARG A 46 22.74 2.85 1.99
C ARG A 46 22.72 2.95 0.47
N THR A 47 22.55 1.81 -0.21
CA THR A 47 22.49 1.76 -1.68
C THR A 47 21.29 2.55 -2.21
N ILE A 48 20.13 2.38 -1.60
CA ILE A 48 18.91 3.10 -1.97
C ILE A 48 19.02 4.58 -1.58
N ALA A 49 19.56 4.91 -0.39
CA ALA A 49 19.76 6.28 0.06
C ALA A 49 20.67 7.11 -0.87
N ALA A 50 21.65 6.46 -1.52
CA ALA A 50 22.50 7.09 -2.52
C ALA A 50 21.75 7.47 -3.82
N GLN A 51 20.52 7.00 -4.00
CA GLN A 51 19.71 7.22 -5.22
C GLN A 51 18.36 7.87 -4.90
N PRO A 52 18.31 9.07 -4.29
CA PRO A 52 17.04 9.69 -3.86
C PRO A 52 16.07 9.96 -5.00
N ALA A 53 16.55 10.08 -6.24
CA ALA A 53 15.72 10.22 -7.44
C ALA A 53 14.98 8.91 -7.84
N SER A 54 15.30 7.78 -7.21
CA SER A 54 14.57 6.53 -7.41
C SER A 54 13.19 6.53 -6.74
N PHE A 55 12.96 7.36 -5.71
CA PHE A 55 11.70 7.45 -5.00
C PHE A 55 10.83 8.58 -5.56
N VAL A 56 9.66 8.22 -6.08
CA VAL A 56 8.70 9.12 -6.70
C VAL A 56 7.39 9.09 -5.91
N LEU A 57 6.94 10.24 -5.42
CA LEU A 57 5.66 10.39 -4.76
C LEU A 57 4.61 10.88 -5.75
N VAL A 58 3.49 10.18 -5.86
CA VAL A 58 2.31 10.64 -6.60
C VAL A 58 1.44 11.49 -5.69
N SER A 59 1.45 12.80 -5.88
CA SER A 59 0.71 13.75 -5.03
C SER A 59 -0.71 14.01 -5.53
N TRP A 60 -1.56 12.97 -5.50
CA TRP A 60 -2.93 13.05 -5.97
C TRP A 60 -3.91 13.74 -4.99
N ASN A 61 -3.56 13.76 -3.70
CA ASN A 61 -4.46 14.25 -2.64
C ASN A 61 -4.91 15.69 -2.84
N LYS A 62 -4.02 16.59 -3.30
CA LYS A 62 -4.37 17.97 -3.58
C LYS A 62 -5.41 18.12 -4.70
N LEU A 63 -5.32 17.26 -5.72
CA LEU A 63 -6.32 17.23 -6.81
C LEU A 63 -7.70 16.83 -6.27
N PHE A 64 -7.73 15.90 -5.32
CA PHE A 64 -8.97 15.36 -4.78
C PHE A 64 -9.59 16.22 -3.68
N TYR A 65 -8.78 16.77 -2.76
CA TYR A 65 -9.27 17.51 -1.59
C TYR A 65 -9.23 19.04 -1.77
N GLY A 66 -8.42 19.56 -2.70
CA GLY A 66 -8.23 20.99 -2.92
C GLY A 66 -7.36 21.67 -1.87
N GLU A 67 -6.93 20.98 -0.84
CA GLU A 67 -6.18 21.51 0.30
C GLU A 67 -4.97 20.65 0.67
N GLU A 68 -4.05 21.21 1.41
CA GLU A 68 -2.86 20.56 1.96
C GLU A 68 -2.88 20.70 3.49
N LYS A 69 -2.22 19.77 4.18
CA LYS A 69 -2.05 19.84 5.63
C LYS A 69 -0.63 20.33 5.97
N GLU A 70 -0.44 20.82 7.19
CA GLU A 70 0.90 21.19 7.66
C GLU A 70 1.78 19.95 7.89
N ALA A 71 3.05 20.05 7.49
CA ALA A 71 3.99 18.95 7.62
C ALA A 71 4.37 18.67 9.08
N ASP A 72 4.36 19.70 9.90
CA ASP A 72 4.84 19.66 11.29
C ASP A 72 3.94 18.84 12.21
N GLU A 73 2.67 18.64 11.84
CA GLU A 73 1.74 17.84 12.63
C GLU A 73 2.20 16.39 12.87
N ASP A 74 2.77 15.75 11.85
CA ASP A 74 3.21 14.34 11.94
C ASP A 74 4.68 14.21 12.36
N GLN A 75 5.49 15.25 12.27
CA GLN A 75 6.94 15.19 12.42
C GLN A 75 7.39 14.63 13.77
N PRO A 76 6.87 15.05 14.94
CA PRO A 76 7.29 14.51 16.24
C PRO A 76 7.00 13.00 16.36
N TRP A 77 5.87 12.56 15.81
CA TRP A 77 5.47 11.16 15.84
C TRP A 77 6.30 10.29 14.91
N ILE A 78 6.71 10.83 13.76
CA ILE A 78 7.64 10.16 12.83
C ILE A 78 9.03 10.07 13.46
N GLU A 79 9.48 11.09 14.18
CA GLU A 79 10.74 11.04 14.90
C GLU A 79 10.73 9.93 15.96
N ALA A 80 9.69 9.88 16.78
CA ALA A 80 9.50 8.82 17.78
C ALA A 80 9.47 7.42 17.14
N LEU A 81 8.74 7.28 16.01
CA LEU A 81 8.68 6.04 15.24
C LEU A 81 10.07 5.59 14.77
N CYS A 82 10.84 6.50 14.17
CA CYS A 82 12.18 6.21 13.65
C CYS A 82 13.22 5.89 14.74
N HIS A 83 13.00 6.25 15.99
CA HIS A 83 13.84 5.86 17.11
C HIS A 83 13.59 4.44 17.62
N LYS A 84 12.42 3.86 17.32
CA LYS A 84 12.12 2.47 17.70
C LYS A 84 12.79 1.48 16.71
N SER A 85 13.07 0.28 17.20
CA SER A 85 13.60 -0.84 16.40
C SER A 85 12.52 -1.86 16.02
N GLY A 86 11.28 -1.68 16.50
CA GLY A 86 10.16 -2.56 16.24
C GLY A 86 8.98 -2.27 17.17
N PRO A 87 7.88 -3.02 17.04
CA PRO A 87 6.74 -2.91 17.92
C PRO A 87 7.11 -3.39 19.34
N ASP A 88 6.66 -2.67 20.36
CA ASP A 88 6.78 -3.10 21.74
C ASP A 88 5.52 -3.89 22.20
N ALA A 89 5.57 -4.44 23.44
CA ALA A 89 4.46 -5.22 23.98
C ALA A 89 3.17 -4.40 24.16
N ALA A 90 3.24 -3.07 24.28
CA ALA A 90 2.07 -2.21 24.34
C ALA A 90 1.44 -2.04 22.95
N ASP A 91 2.24 -1.87 21.91
CA ASP A 91 1.78 -1.79 20.54
C ASP A 91 1.04 -3.07 20.13
N VAL A 92 1.63 -4.24 20.42
CA VAL A 92 1.03 -5.55 20.12
C VAL A 92 -0.29 -5.75 20.88
N ARG A 93 -0.33 -5.44 22.20
CA ARG A 93 -1.58 -5.56 22.98
C ARG A 93 -2.68 -4.64 22.46
N GLU A 94 -2.35 -3.43 22.06
CA GLU A 94 -3.32 -2.46 21.53
C GLU A 94 -3.85 -2.91 20.18
N ALA A 95 -2.97 -3.35 19.27
CA ALA A 95 -3.34 -3.90 17.96
C ALA A 95 -4.27 -5.12 18.08
N LEU A 96 -4.00 -6.02 19.03
CA LEU A 96 -4.79 -7.23 19.28
C LEU A 96 -5.95 -7.04 20.26
N SER A 97 -6.25 -5.80 20.67
CA SER A 97 -7.29 -5.52 21.67
C SER A 97 -8.66 -6.05 21.24
N TRP A 98 -9.49 -6.40 22.25
CA TRP A 98 -10.85 -6.88 21.99
C TRP A 98 -11.71 -5.83 21.26
N ARG A 99 -11.44 -4.54 21.47
CA ARG A 99 -12.12 -3.43 20.78
C ARG A 99 -11.84 -3.46 19.27
N ASN A 100 -10.58 -3.64 18.88
CA ASN A 100 -10.19 -3.77 17.48
C ASN A 100 -10.77 -5.05 16.86
N LYS A 101 -10.81 -6.17 17.60
CA LYS A 101 -11.44 -7.41 17.12
C LYS A 101 -12.94 -7.24 16.91
N LEU A 102 -13.64 -6.57 17.84
CA LEU A 102 -15.07 -6.30 17.72
C LEU A 102 -15.35 -5.33 16.56
N ALA A 103 -14.58 -4.24 16.44
CA ALA A 103 -14.69 -3.29 15.34
C ALA A 103 -14.49 -3.99 13.98
N ARG A 104 -13.43 -4.79 13.85
CA ARG A 104 -13.18 -5.60 12.65
C ARG A 104 -14.35 -6.51 12.31
N PHE A 105 -14.90 -7.21 13.29
CA PHE A 105 -16.07 -8.07 13.06
C PHE A 105 -17.28 -7.28 12.54
N LEU A 106 -17.59 -6.14 13.16
CA LEU A 106 -18.71 -5.29 12.73
C LEU A 106 -18.51 -4.77 11.31
N TYR A 107 -17.29 -4.38 10.94
CA TYR A 107 -16.98 -3.90 9.60
C TYR A 107 -17.04 -5.02 8.55
N LEU A 108 -16.56 -6.23 8.87
CA LEU A 108 -16.71 -7.38 7.98
C LEU A 108 -18.19 -7.72 7.73
N VAL A 109 -19.04 -7.65 8.74
CA VAL A 109 -20.48 -7.82 8.58
C VAL A 109 -21.07 -6.72 7.69
N ALA A 110 -20.64 -5.46 7.87
CA ALA A 110 -21.11 -4.35 7.06
C ALA A 110 -20.63 -4.41 5.59
N ASP A 111 -19.45 -4.97 5.33
CA ASP A 111 -18.95 -5.19 3.96
C ASP A 111 -19.84 -6.17 3.17
N HIS A 112 -20.33 -7.21 3.84
CA HIS A 112 -21.29 -8.16 3.24
C HIS A 112 -22.74 -7.65 3.22
N LEU A 113 -23.08 -6.71 4.09
CA LEU A 113 -24.41 -6.14 4.24
C LEU A 113 -24.33 -4.60 4.20
N PRO A 114 -24.13 -3.98 3.02
CA PRO A 114 -23.83 -2.54 2.90
C PRO A 114 -24.90 -1.62 3.50
N PHE A 115 -26.14 -2.07 3.63
CA PHE A 115 -27.21 -1.30 4.28
C PHE A 115 -26.96 -1.07 5.80
N LEU A 116 -26.01 -1.77 6.41
CA LEU A 116 -25.59 -1.56 7.80
C LEU A 116 -24.53 -0.46 7.97
N ILE A 117 -23.85 -0.05 6.90
CA ILE A 117 -22.83 1.00 6.94
C ILE A 117 -23.30 2.30 7.61
N PRO A 118 -24.53 2.82 7.32
CA PRO A 118 -25.02 4.03 7.99
C PRO A 118 -25.22 3.89 9.49
N LEU A 119 -25.32 2.66 10.01
CA LEU A 119 -25.51 2.35 11.42
C LEU A 119 -24.19 2.25 12.19
N LEU A 120 -23.04 2.19 11.49
CA LEU A 120 -21.73 2.17 12.13
C LEU A 120 -21.50 3.50 12.87
N PRO A 121 -21.04 3.45 14.12
CA PRO A 121 -20.94 4.64 14.96
C PRO A 121 -19.76 5.55 14.60
N ASP A 122 -18.78 5.05 13.83
CA ASP A 122 -17.53 5.75 13.56
C ASP A 122 -17.65 6.76 12.40
N PRO A 123 -17.48 8.07 12.67
CA PRO A 123 -17.52 9.11 11.65
C PRO A 123 -16.44 8.94 10.56
N ALA A 124 -15.27 8.37 10.91
CA ALA A 124 -14.17 8.17 9.97
C ALA A 124 -14.52 7.14 8.89
N VAL A 125 -15.34 6.13 9.25
CA VAL A 125 -15.83 5.14 8.29
C VAL A 125 -16.84 5.77 7.33
N LYS A 126 -17.75 6.59 7.86
CA LYS A 126 -18.72 7.31 6.99
C LYS A 126 -18.01 8.22 6.00
N SER A 127 -17.00 8.97 6.46
CA SER A 127 -16.17 9.79 5.58
C SER A 127 -15.44 8.92 4.53
N ALA A 128 -14.89 7.77 4.93
CA ALA A 128 -14.21 6.87 4.00
C ALA A 128 -15.13 6.35 2.90
N VAL A 129 -16.38 6.01 3.23
CA VAL A 129 -17.38 5.58 2.22
C VAL A 129 -17.71 6.71 1.26
N VAL A 130 -18.02 7.92 1.76
CA VAL A 130 -18.35 9.09 0.93
C VAL A 130 -17.20 9.46 -0.01
N GLU A 131 -15.97 9.46 0.49
CA GLU A 131 -14.78 9.76 -0.31
C GLU A 131 -14.53 8.67 -1.37
N SER A 132 -14.74 7.40 -1.01
CA SER A 132 -14.63 6.29 -1.96
C SER A 132 -15.72 6.38 -3.03
N GLU A 133 -16.95 6.69 -2.67
CA GLU A 133 -18.06 6.92 -3.62
C GLU A 133 -17.72 8.04 -4.60
N ARG A 134 -17.16 9.16 -4.13
CA ARG A 134 -16.73 10.26 -5.00
C ARG A 134 -15.69 9.82 -6.03
N TYR A 135 -14.73 8.98 -5.61
CA TYR A 135 -13.72 8.41 -6.51
C TYR A 135 -14.33 7.42 -7.51
N PHE A 136 -15.14 6.47 -7.05
CA PHE A 136 -15.68 5.41 -7.89
C PHE A 136 -16.73 5.92 -8.88
N HIS A 137 -17.61 6.81 -8.45
CA HIS A 137 -18.65 7.35 -9.35
C HIS A 137 -18.15 8.45 -10.26
N ASP A 138 -17.06 9.12 -9.90
CA ASP A 138 -16.31 10.07 -10.73
C ASP A 138 -17.17 11.17 -11.40
N HIS A 139 -18.24 11.61 -10.71
CA HIS A 139 -19.20 12.57 -11.27
C HIS A 139 -18.59 13.94 -11.61
N ASP A 140 -17.51 14.32 -10.94
CA ASP A 140 -16.78 15.57 -11.14
C ASP A 140 -15.47 15.37 -11.94
N GLY A 141 -15.22 14.15 -12.43
CA GLY A 141 -14.03 13.79 -13.21
C GLY A 141 -12.74 13.75 -12.38
N VAL A 142 -12.83 13.84 -11.05
CA VAL A 142 -11.64 13.84 -10.18
C VAL A 142 -11.00 12.46 -10.08
N GLY A 143 -11.77 11.39 -10.16
CA GLY A 143 -11.25 10.03 -10.15
C GLY A 143 -10.35 9.76 -11.35
N ALA A 144 -10.78 10.17 -12.55
CA ALA A 144 -9.96 10.08 -13.77
C ALA A 144 -8.69 10.92 -13.66
N GLN A 145 -8.76 12.15 -13.10
CA GLN A 145 -7.58 13.00 -12.89
C GLN A 145 -6.58 12.36 -11.92
N VAL A 146 -7.07 11.73 -10.85
CA VAL A 146 -6.25 11.05 -9.85
C VAL A 146 -5.56 9.81 -10.46
N ARG A 147 -6.26 9.00 -11.25
CA ARG A 147 -5.66 7.89 -11.99
C ARG A 147 -4.62 8.37 -13.00
N GLU A 148 -4.91 9.47 -13.70
CA GLU A 148 -3.95 10.09 -14.62
C GLU A 148 -2.66 10.56 -13.95
N ALA A 149 -2.76 11.10 -12.72
CA ALA A 149 -1.59 11.48 -11.93
C ALA A 149 -0.68 10.28 -11.59
N VAL A 150 -1.23 9.07 -11.48
CA VAL A 150 -0.46 7.82 -11.32
C VAL A 150 0.10 7.35 -12.65
N LYS A 151 -0.71 7.34 -13.72
CA LYS A 151 -0.32 6.82 -15.03
C LYS A 151 0.79 7.65 -15.69
N THR A 152 0.76 8.97 -15.53
CA THR A 152 1.75 9.86 -16.17
C THR A 152 3.20 9.46 -15.86
N PRO A 153 3.67 9.40 -14.60
CA PRO A 153 5.02 8.96 -14.30
C PRO A 153 5.27 7.49 -14.66
N LEU A 154 4.26 6.62 -14.56
CA LEU A 154 4.42 5.21 -14.93
C LEU A 154 4.68 5.04 -16.43
N ARG A 155 3.99 5.77 -17.32
CA ARG A 155 4.23 5.71 -18.76
C ARG A 155 5.68 6.10 -19.11
N GLU A 156 6.19 7.18 -18.50
CA GLU A 156 7.56 7.64 -18.73
C GLU A 156 8.58 6.58 -18.31
N MET A 157 8.41 5.99 -17.12
CA MET A 157 9.31 4.96 -16.59
C MET A 157 9.24 3.67 -17.39
N LEU A 158 8.03 3.22 -17.77
CA LEU A 158 7.83 2.02 -18.58
C LEU A 158 8.45 2.21 -19.97
N ALA A 159 8.28 3.38 -20.60
CA ALA A 159 8.90 3.70 -21.89
C ALA A 159 10.44 3.78 -21.81
N ALA A 160 10.98 4.16 -20.66
CA ALA A 160 12.42 4.14 -20.39
C ALA A 160 12.99 2.74 -20.11
N GLY A 161 12.13 1.74 -19.95
CA GLY A 161 12.53 0.38 -19.57
C GLY A 161 12.94 0.27 -18.10
N ASP A 162 12.49 1.19 -17.24
CA ASP A 162 12.80 1.17 -15.81
C ASP A 162 12.13 -0.04 -15.11
N ARG A 163 12.79 -0.56 -14.07
CA ARG A 163 12.21 -1.52 -13.16
C ARG A 163 11.37 -0.79 -12.12
N ILE A 164 10.09 -1.14 -12.01
CA ILE A 164 9.14 -0.38 -11.21
C ILE A 164 8.60 -1.22 -10.05
N LEU A 165 8.78 -0.68 -8.83
CA LEU A 165 8.01 -1.03 -7.64
C LEU A 165 6.93 0.04 -7.45
N LEU A 166 5.66 -0.33 -7.57
CA LEU A 166 4.53 0.55 -7.30
C LEU A 166 3.97 0.22 -5.91
N ILE A 167 4.04 1.17 -5.00
CA ILE A 167 3.51 1.05 -3.63
C ILE A 167 2.20 1.81 -3.54
N GLY A 168 1.10 1.11 -3.24
CA GLY A 168 -0.19 1.70 -2.94
C GLY A 168 -0.54 1.55 -1.46
N HIS A 169 -0.80 2.65 -0.75
CA HIS A 169 -1.25 2.61 0.64
C HIS A 169 -2.73 2.96 0.74
N SER A 170 -3.52 2.14 1.46
CA SER A 170 -4.94 2.44 1.69
C SER A 170 -5.70 2.69 0.36
N MET A 171 -6.44 3.78 0.24
CA MET A 171 -7.08 4.21 -1.02
C MET A 171 -6.09 4.33 -2.19
N GLY A 172 -4.82 4.64 -1.93
CA GLY A 172 -3.78 4.65 -2.96
C GLY A 172 -3.55 3.29 -3.62
N SER A 173 -3.89 2.17 -2.97
CA SER A 173 -3.85 0.83 -3.58
C SER A 173 -4.97 0.61 -4.59
N ILE A 174 -6.16 1.16 -4.33
CA ILE A 174 -7.29 1.17 -5.28
C ILE A 174 -6.91 1.98 -6.52
N ILE A 175 -6.41 3.20 -6.31
CA ILE A 175 -6.02 4.11 -7.39
C ILE A 175 -4.90 3.50 -8.25
N ALA A 176 -3.91 2.87 -7.61
CA ALA A 176 -2.83 2.18 -8.29
C ALA A 176 -3.35 1.00 -9.13
N TYR A 177 -4.26 0.19 -8.59
CA TYR A 177 -4.88 -0.93 -9.30
C TYR A 177 -5.67 -0.46 -10.53
N ASP A 178 -6.55 0.53 -10.36
CA ASP A 178 -7.36 1.09 -11.45
C ASP A 178 -6.50 1.78 -12.52
N ALA A 179 -5.42 2.47 -12.11
CA ALA A 179 -4.47 3.07 -13.06
C ALA A 179 -3.74 2.01 -13.89
N LEU A 180 -3.36 0.88 -13.28
CA LEU A 180 -2.77 -0.25 -13.99
C LEU A 180 -3.78 -0.90 -14.94
N TRP A 181 -5.04 -1.00 -14.54
CA TRP A 181 -6.11 -1.50 -15.41
C TRP A 181 -6.32 -0.60 -16.64
N GLU A 182 -6.34 0.72 -16.47
CA GLU A 182 -6.45 1.66 -17.59
C GLU A 182 -5.23 1.59 -18.52
N LEU A 183 -4.00 1.50 -17.97
CA LEU A 183 -2.78 1.34 -18.77
C LEU A 183 -2.82 0.09 -19.65
N ASP A 184 -3.36 -1.01 -19.12
CA ASP A 184 -3.45 -2.27 -19.84
C ASP A 184 -4.61 -2.27 -20.86
N HIS A 185 -5.83 -2.02 -20.41
CA HIS A 185 -7.04 -2.28 -21.19
C HIS A 185 -7.57 -1.07 -21.96
N VAL A 186 -7.19 0.15 -21.57
CA VAL A 186 -7.59 1.38 -22.29
C VAL A 186 -6.46 1.89 -23.16
N GLU A 187 -5.24 1.89 -22.64
CA GLU A 187 -4.08 2.42 -23.36
C GLU A 187 -3.29 1.34 -24.12
N HIS A 188 -3.61 0.06 -23.87
CA HIS A 188 -2.95 -1.09 -24.49
C HIS A 188 -1.42 -1.08 -24.34
N ASN A 189 -0.94 -0.64 -23.16
CA ASN A 189 0.48 -0.59 -22.87
C ASN A 189 0.98 -2.01 -22.51
N PRO A 190 1.87 -2.64 -23.31
CA PRO A 190 2.32 -4.01 -23.08
C PRO A 190 3.35 -4.15 -21.96
N ALA A 191 3.86 -3.01 -21.44
CA ALA A 191 4.90 -3.03 -20.42
C ALA A 191 4.31 -3.39 -19.05
N ARG A 192 5.11 -4.09 -18.24
CA ARG A 192 4.69 -4.57 -16.91
C ARG A 192 5.53 -3.92 -15.82
N ILE A 193 4.89 -3.56 -14.72
CA ILE A 193 5.61 -3.25 -13.48
C ILE A 193 6.15 -4.54 -12.85
N ASP A 194 7.27 -4.45 -12.13
CA ASP A 194 7.91 -5.63 -11.52
C ASP A 194 7.22 -6.07 -10.25
N LEU A 195 6.80 -5.12 -9.41
CA LEU A 195 6.14 -5.41 -8.15
C LEU A 195 5.06 -4.38 -7.84
N LEU A 196 3.84 -4.84 -7.60
CA LEU A 196 2.81 -4.10 -6.88
C LEU A 196 2.92 -4.45 -5.40
N LEU A 197 3.14 -3.46 -4.53
CA LEU A 197 3.17 -3.62 -3.08
C LEU A 197 2.01 -2.83 -2.47
N THR A 198 1.03 -3.53 -1.94
CA THR A 198 -0.13 -2.91 -1.29
C THR A 198 0.03 -2.93 0.22
N LEU A 199 -0.20 -1.78 0.87
CA LEU A 199 -0.02 -1.57 2.31
C LEU A 199 -1.33 -1.12 2.94
N GLY A 200 -1.86 -1.87 3.91
CA GLY A 200 -3.13 -1.54 4.55
C GLY A 200 -4.26 -1.36 3.54
N SER A 201 -4.35 -2.26 2.59
CA SER A 201 -5.22 -2.14 1.41
C SER A 201 -6.65 -2.60 1.69
N PRO A 202 -7.67 -1.86 1.24
CA PRO A 202 -9.07 -2.31 1.30
C PRO A 202 -9.49 -3.17 0.09
N LEU A 203 -8.57 -3.58 -0.78
CA LEU A 203 -8.88 -4.37 -1.98
C LEU A 203 -9.49 -5.76 -1.69
N GLY A 204 -9.36 -6.28 -0.47
CA GLY A 204 -10.05 -7.49 -0.03
C GLY A 204 -11.53 -7.30 0.26
N MET A 205 -12.00 -6.06 0.42
CA MET A 205 -13.40 -5.78 0.75
C MET A 205 -14.30 -5.95 -0.48
N HIS A 206 -15.41 -6.65 -0.33
CA HIS A 206 -16.39 -6.88 -1.40
C HIS A 206 -16.94 -5.56 -1.95
N TYR A 207 -17.29 -4.62 -1.07
CA TYR A 207 -17.73 -3.29 -1.48
C TYR A 207 -16.74 -2.59 -2.42
N VAL A 208 -15.45 -2.69 -2.14
CA VAL A 208 -14.39 -2.10 -2.98
C VAL A 208 -14.25 -2.85 -4.29
N GLN A 209 -14.18 -4.18 -4.24
CA GLN A 209 -14.02 -5.02 -5.44
C GLN A 209 -15.12 -4.78 -6.47
N ASP A 210 -16.35 -4.63 -6.01
CA ASP A 210 -17.49 -4.37 -6.86
C ASP A 210 -17.43 -3.04 -7.63
N GLN A 211 -16.58 -2.12 -7.20
CA GLN A 211 -16.39 -0.78 -7.77
C GLN A 211 -15.11 -0.66 -8.61
N LEU A 212 -14.16 -1.64 -8.52
CA LEU A 212 -12.93 -1.59 -9.29
C LEU A 212 -13.21 -1.64 -10.79
N LEU A 213 -12.38 -0.92 -11.56
CA LEU A 213 -12.46 -0.94 -13.02
C LEU A 213 -12.28 -2.36 -13.55
N GLY A 214 -13.16 -2.76 -14.45
CA GLY A 214 -13.17 -4.08 -15.09
C GLY A 214 -13.55 -5.26 -14.19
N PHE A 215 -13.68 -5.11 -12.88
CA PHE A 215 -13.90 -6.25 -11.98
C PHE A 215 -15.18 -7.04 -12.28
N ARG A 216 -16.20 -6.39 -12.83
CA ARG A 216 -17.44 -7.02 -13.30
C ARG A 216 -17.42 -7.42 -14.79
N ASP A 217 -16.32 -7.14 -15.50
CA ASP A 217 -16.17 -7.48 -16.92
C ASP A 217 -16.00 -9.01 -17.07
N ARG A 218 -16.65 -9.57 -18.08
CA ARG A 218 -16.59 -11.01 -18.40
C ARG A 218 -15.76 -11.31 -19.64
N ASP A 219 -15.31 -10.28 -20.36
CA ASP A 219 -14.66 -10.38 -21.66
C ASP A 219 -13.11 -10.46 -21.56
N GLY A 220 -12.58 -11.00 -20.47
CA GLY A 220 -11.13 -11.13 -20.28
C GLY A 220 -10.42 -9.85 -19.79
N ARG A 221 -11.15 -8.74 -19.61
CA ARG A 221 -10.62 -7.46 -19.10
C ARG A 221 -10.88 -7.25 -17.61
N ARG A 222 -11.19 -8.32 -16.89
CA ARG A 222 -11.52 -8.24 -15.47
C ARG A 222 -10.38 -7.71 -14.62
N PHE A 223 -9.15 -8.06 -14.96
CA PHE A 223 -7.96 -7.78 -14.15
C PHE A 223 -6.87 -7.10 -14.99
N PRO A 224 -6.05 -6.21 -14.40
CA PRO A 224 -4.84 -5.73 -15.03
C PRO A 224 -3.82 -6.88 -15.20
N CYS A 225 -3.28 -7.06 -16.40
CA CYS A 225 -2.30 -8.11 -16.70
C CYS A 225 -0.87 -7.56 -16.84
N ASN A 226 -0.64 -6.33 -16.36
CA ASN A 226 0.64 -5.64 -16.40
C ASN A 226 1.38 -5.62 -15.05
N ILE A 227 1.08 -6.57 -14.17
CA ILE A 227 1.73 -6.78 -12.86
C ILE A 227 2.52 -8.08 -12.91
N ARG A 228 3.85 -8.05 -12.67
CA ARG A 228 4.65 -9.28 -12.61
C ARG A 228 4.43 -10.02 -11.29
N ARG A 229 4.52 -9.31 -10.17
CA ARG A 229 4.32 -9.85 -8.81
C ARG A 229 3.50 -8.87 -7.98
N TRP A 230 2.73 -9.41 -7.05
CA TRP A 230 1.93 -8.63 -6.11
C TRP A 230 2.20 -9.12 -4.68
N VAL A 231 2.64 -8.22 -3.81
CA VAL A 231 2.79 -8.45 -2.36
C VAL A 231 1.82 -7.55 -1.63
N ASN A 232 1.02 -8.11 -0.75
CA ASN A 232 0.10 -7.38 0.11
C ASN A 232 0.55 -7.47 1.56
N VAL A 233 0.65 -6.34 2.25
CA VAL A 233 1.04 -6.27 3.67
C VAL A 233 -0.09 -5.62 4.46
N ALA A 234 -0.64 -6.35 5.43
CA ALA A 234 -1.75 -5.91 6.26
C ALA A 234 -1.42 -6.09 7.74
N ALA A 235 -1.45 -4.99 8.51
CA ALA A 235 -1.08 -5.02 9.93
C ALA A 235 -2.24 -5.40 10.84
N HIS A 236 -1.95 -6.10 11.93
CA HIS A 236 -2.89 -6.29 13.01
C HIS A 236 -3.36 -4.95 13.57
N GLY A 237 -4.67 -4.82 13.77
CA GLY A 237 -5.29 -3.58 14.26
C GLY A 237 -5.59 -2.56 13.15
N ASP A 238 -5.21 -2.81 11.90
CA ASP A 238 -5.63 -2.00 10.78
C ASP A 238 -7.06 -2.36 10.35
N LEU A 239 -7.98 -1.43 10.58
CA LEU A 239 -9.41 -1.60 10.26
C LEU A 239 -9.75 -1.29 8.80
N THR A 240 -8.79 -0.83 8.01
CA THR A 240 -8.98 -0.64 6.56
C THR A 240 -8.65 -1.93 5.81
N ALA A 241 -7.65 -2.68 6.24
CA ALA A 241 -7.29 -3.99 5.69
C ALA A 241 -8.11 -5.11 6.36
N LEU A 242 -9.44 -5.04 6.27
CA LEU A 242 -10.35 -5.97 6.96
C LEU A 242 -10.20 -7.41 6.47
N ASP A 243 -10.11 -7.60 5.18
CA ASP A 243 -9.77 -8.87 4.56
C ASP A 243 -8.36 -8.77 3.94
N PRO A 244 -7.36 -9.36 4.60
CA PRO A 244 -5.97 -9.26 4.15
C PRO A 244 -5.58 -10.34 3.11
N GLU A 245 -6.47 -11.27 2.78
CA GLU A 245 -6.19 -12.42 1.90
C GLU A 245 -6.52 -12.11 0.43
N LEU A 246 -5.79 -11.17 -0.19
CA LEU A 246 -6.04 -10.78 -1.58
C LEU A 246 -5.86 -11.93 -2.57
N ARG A 247 -4.99 -12.90 -2.29
CA ARG A 247 -4.82 -14.08 -3.11
C ARG A 247 -6.12 -14.87 -3.28
N GLY A 248 -6.98 -14.91 -2.26
CA GLY A 248 -8.30 -15.55 -2.34
C GLY A 248 -9.23 -14.84 -3.34
N HIS A 249 -9.21 -13.53 -3.37
CA HIS A 249 -10.08 -12.70 -4.21
C HIS A 249 -9.57 -12.55 -5.65
N PHE A 250 -8.25 -12.45 -5.82
CA PHE A 250 -7.59 -12.18 -7.10
C PHE A 250 -6.87 -13.42 -7.69
N GLY A 251 -7.12 -14.61 -7.15
CA GLY A 251 -6.48 -15.86 -7.60
C GLY A 251 -6.68 -16.16 -9.08
N ALA A 252 -7.80 -15.74 -9.67
CA ALA A 252 -8.05 -15.85 -11.10
C ALA A 252 -7.03 -15.07 -11.97
N MET A 253 -6.32 -14.07 -11.42
CA MET A 253 -5.20 -13.39 -12.10
C MET A 253 -4.01 -14.34 -12.31
N LEU A 254 -3.78 -15.26 -11.36
CA LEU A 254 -2.72 -16.29 -11.47
C LEU A 254 -3.10 -17.33 -12.53
N GLU A 255 -4.34 -17.81 -12.47
CA GLU A 255 -4.85 -18.81 -13.42
C GLU A 255 -4.87 -18.27 -14.85
N GLY A 256 -5.22 -16.99 -15.03
CA GLY A 256 -5.22 -16.28 -16.31
C GLY A 256 -3.85 -15.80 -16.80
N GLY A 257 -2.77 -15.98 -16.03
CA GLY A 257 -1.43 -15.52 -16.38
C GLY A 257 -1.25 -13.98 -16.34
N CYS A 258 -2.18 -13.26 -15.73
CA CYS A 258 -2.11 -11.80 -15.57
C CYS A 258 -1.03 -11.38 -14.58
N THR A 259 -0.75 -12.21 -13.57
CA THR A 259 0.37 -12.02 -12.63
C THR A 259 1.06 -13.36 -12.35
N GLY A 260 2.35 -13.32 -12.02
CA GLY A 260 3.12 -14.52 -11.68
C GLY A 260 2.95 -14.97 -10.23
N SER A 261 2.67 -14.03 -9.31
CA SER A 261 2.44 -14.35 -7.89
C SER A 261 1.59 -13.30 -7.20
N ILE A 262 0.81 -13.74 -6.21
CA ILE A 262 0.15 -12.90 -5.20
C ILE A 262 0.52 -13.48 -3.83
N GLU A 263 1.12 -12.66 -2.99
CA GLU A 263 1.58 -13.03 -1.65
C GLU A 263 0.95 -12.12 -0.60
N ASP A 264 0.28 -12.71 0.39
CA ASP A 264 -0.34 -11.99 1.51
C ASP A 264 0.49 -12.15 2.78
N ARG A 265 0.88 -11.03 3.39
CA ARG A 265 1.65 -10.94 4.63
C ARG A 265 0.83 -10.21 5.68
N TYR A 266 0.31 -10.94 6.65
CA TYR A 266 -0.53 -10.35 7.72
C TYR A 266 -0.39 -11.03 9.09
N GLN A 267 0.16 -12.24 9.18
CA GLN A 267 0.12 -13.05 10.40
C GLN A 267 0.93 -12.44 11.55
N GLU A 268 2.12 -11.89 11.24
CA GLU A 268 3.03 -11.29 12.24
C GLU A 268 3.34 -9.83 11.91
N VAL A 269 2.45 -9.15 11.21
CA VAL A 269 2.64 -7.77 10.81
C VAL A 269 2.06 -6.82 11.87
N PHE A 270 2.93 -6.05 12.51
CA PHE A 270 2.58 -5.05 13.50
C PHE A 270 3.24 -3.72 13.14
N THR A 271 2.44 -2.72 12.80
CA THR A 271 2.91 -1.34 12.72
C THR A 271 2.89 -0.70 14.12
N TYR A 272 3.76 0.28 14.35
CA TYR A 272 3.94 0.89 15.66
C TYR A 272 4.03 2.42 15.62
N PHE A 273 3.37 3.03 14.62
CA PHE A 273 3.17 4.49 14.59
C PHE A 273 2.14 4.87 15.66
N ARG A 274 2.48 5.85 16.50
CA ARG A 274 1.60 6.39 17.55
C ARG A 274 1.49 7.90 17.42
N ASN A 275 0.35 8.42 17.80
CA ASN A 275 0.11 9.85 18.01
C ASN A 275 -0.59 10.08 19.37
N GLU A 276 -1.14 11.25 19.61
CA GLU A 276 -1.87 11.60 20.84
C GLU A 276 -3.09 10.71 21.09
N LEU A 277 -3.65 10.06 20.07
CA LEU A 277 -4.79 9.17 20.17
C LEU A 277 -4.39 7.69 20.43
N GLY A 278 -3.10 7.39 20.48
CA GLY A 278 -2.58 6.04 20.66
C GLY A 278 -2.01 5.42 19.40
N LEU A 279 -2.07 4.09 19.30
CA LEU A 279 -1.59 3.33 18.15
C LEU A 279 -2.47 3.60 16.92
N ASN A 280 -1.83 4.03 15.83
CA ASN A 280 -2.48 4.12 14.52
C ASN A 280 -1.87 3.08 13.57
N ALA A 281 -2.43 1.88 13.59
CA ALA A 281 -1.93 0.75 12.80
C ALA A 281 -2.06 0.98 11.29
N HIS A 282 -2.93 1.89 10.86
CA HIS A 282 -3.17 2.21 9.45
C HIS A 282 -2.21 3.25 8.86
N ARG A 283 -1.39 3.93 9.68
CA ARG A 283 -0.57 5.04 9.16
C ARG A 283 0.52 4.56 8.22
N SER A 284 0.65 5.18 7.03
CA SER A 284 1.64 4.80 6.00
C SER A 284 3.08 4.83 6.51
N TYR A 285 3.42 5.76 7.40
CA TYR A 285 4.75 5.83 8.02
C TYR A 285 5.08 4.56 8.81
N GLY A 286 4.09 4.01 9.54
CA GLY A 286 4.23 2.75 10.26
C GLY A 286 4.49 1.57 9.33
N TYR A 287 3.77 1.49 8.22
CA TYR A 287 3.99 0.46 7.20
C TYR A 287 5.38 0.55 6.56
N LEU A 288 5.89 1.75 6.29
CA LEU A 288 7.20 1.92 5.66
C LEU A 288 8.38 1.51 6.54
N VAL A 289 8.24 1.56 7.87
CA VAL A 289 9.27 1.05 8.80
C VAL A 289 9.06 -0.41 9.18
N GLU A 290 7.95 -1.01 8.81
CA GLU A 290 7.59 -2.39 9.13
C GLU A 290 8.48 -3.38 8.33
N ALA A 291 8.91 -4.46 9.01
CA ALA A 291 9.94 -5.35 8.49
C ALA A 291 9.54 -6.12 7.22
N HIS A 292 8.27 -6.56 7.08
CA HIS A 292 7.80 -7.28 5.90
C HIS A 292 7.76 -6.37 4.66
N THR A 293 7.38 -5.11 4.85
CA THR A 293 7.44 -4.07 3.81
C THR A 293 8.89 -3.83 3.38
N ALA A 294 9.80 -3.64 4.35
CA ALA A 294 11.20 -3.38 4.08
C ALA A 294 11.87 -4.57 3.35
N ARG A 295 11.57 -5.82 3.76
CA ARG A 295 12.08 -7.02 3.07
C ARG A 295 11.58 -7.11 1.63
N ALA A 296 10.30 -6.81 1.37
CA ALA A 296 9.76 -6.80 0.01
C ALA A 296 10.48 -5.79 -0.88
N ILE A 297 10.73 -4.59 -0.37
CA ILE A 297 11.47 -3.53 -1.10
C ILE A 297 12.91 -3.96 -1.35
N ALA A 298 13.60 -4.51 -0.33
CA ALA A 298 14.99 -4.95 -0.43
C ALA A 298 15.16 -6.09 -1.45
N ALA A 299 14.32 -7.12 -1.39
CA ALA A 299 14.32 -8.23 -2.32
C ALA A 299 14.08 -7.78 -3.76
N TRP A 300 13.08 -6.92 -3.98
CA TRP A 300 12.84 -6.36 -5.30
C TRP A 300 14.04 -5.53 -5.79
N TRP A 301 14.64 -4.71 -4.95
CA TRP A 301 15.79 -3.87 -5.33
C TRP A 301 16.97 -4.70 -5.81
N LEU A 302 17.25 -5.83 -5.14
CA LEU A 302 18.30 -6.77 -5.50
C LEU A 302 17.99 -7.61 -6.75
N GLY A 303 16.75 -7.62 -7.23
CA GLY A 303 16.31 -8.54 -8.28
C GLY A 303 16.24 -9.99 -7.80
N ALA A 304 16.22 -10.23 -6.48
CA ALA A 304 16.12 -11.54 -5.87
C ALA A 304 14.65 -12.00 -5.84
N ASP A 305 14.40 -13.27 -6.15
CA ASP A 305 13.18 -13.92 -5.73
C ASP A 305 13.27 -14.16 -4.23
N GLU A 306 12.26 -13.70 -3.45
CA GLU A 306 12.29 -13.75 -1.98
C GLU A 306 12.44 -15.14 -1.39
N ALA A 307 12.16 -16.20 -2.16
CA ALA A 307 12.45 -17.59 -1.77
C ALA A 307 13.93 -17.84 -1.39
N ALA A 308 14.85 -16.97 -1.81
CA ALA A 308 16.28 -17.08 -1.52
C ALA A 308 16.74 -16.27 -0.28
N CYS A 309 15.89 -15.40 0.29
CA CYS A 309 16.26 -14.46 1.38
C CYS A 309 15.70 -14.79 2.78
N CYS A 310 14.93 -15.87 2.94
CA CYS A 310 14.59 -16.37 4.27
C CYS A 310 15.61 -17.43 4.70
N PRO A 311 16.54 -17.15 5.64
CA PRO A 311 17.15 -18.21 6.40
C PRO A 311 16.03 -18.91 7.16
N ALA A 312 15.92 -20.24 7.03
CA ALA A 312 15.04 -21.08 7.82
C ALA A 312 15.56 -21.11 9.28
N ASP A 313 15.46 -20.02 10.00
CA ASP A 313 15.70 -19.97 11.44
C ASP A 313 14.39 -20.21 12.17
N GLY A 314 14.06 -21.53 12.23
CA GLY A 314 13.12 -22.05 13.22
C GLY A 314 13.70 -21.96 14.64
N SER A 315 13.86 -20.77 15.19
CA SER A 315 13.97 -20.59 16.64
C SER A 315 12.58 -20.22 17.17
N ALA A 316 11.81 -21.28 17.49
CA ALA A 316 10.64 -21.16 18.33
C ALA A 316 11.07 -20.47 19.63
N LEU A 317 10.66 -19.23 19.83
CA LEU A 317 10.66 -18.58 21.13
C LEU A 317 9.68 -19.35 22.02
N ALA A 318 10.24 -20.19 22.89
CA ALA A 318 9.51 -20.86 23.95
C ALA A 318 8.87 -19.78 24.84
N MET A 319 7.55 -19.78 24.91
CA MET A 319 6.78 -19.00 25.86
C MET A 319 7.01 -19.59 27.25
N PRO A 320 7.39 -18.79 28.27
CA PRO A 320 7.36 -19.26 29.65
C PRO A 320 5.89 -19.37 30.09
N GLY A 321 5.57 -20.52 30.74
CA GLY A 321 4.26 -20.90 31.27
C GLY A 321 3.75 -20.02 32.40
#